data_9336e3c447e3ae6de9db7b1b7c358aab
#
_entry.id   9336e3c447e3ae6de9db7b1b7c358aab
#
_cell.length_a   1.000
_cell.length_b   1.000
_cell.length_c   1.000
_cell.angle_alpha   90.00
_cell.angle_beta   90.00
_cell.angle_gamma   90.00
#
_symmetry.space_group_name_H-M   'P 1'
#
loop_
_entity.id
_entity.type
_entity.pdbx_description
1 polymer ?
#
loop_
_entity_poly.entity_id
_entity_poly.type
_entity_poly.pdbx_seq_one_letter_code
_entity_poly.pdbx_strand_id
1 'polypeptide(L)'
;MRVLYLIIIFSNATIASNNSQCYDYLAEAVRSSNYDFIYVAAKDVNVVIDSDNGKEVSMQLSYDTNGSGGIGWASYIYSDASLWNTSAYLEDKIKLKYDDSIKSKLRKCFDLHDPLQRKVDD
;
A
#
# COMPACT_ATOMS: atom_id res chain seq x y z
N MET A 1 -14.15 -38.99 8.67
CA MET A 1 -15.25 -38.07 8.44
C MET A 1 -15.21 -36.83 9.29
N ARG A 2 -14.90 -36.97 10.54
CA ARG A 2 -14.86 -35.80 11.40
C ARG A 2 -13.69 -34.88 11.10
N VAL A 3 -12.66 -35.43 10.55
CA VAL A 3 -11.45 -34.69 10.25
C VAL A 3 -11.67 -33.55 9.27
N LEU A 4 -12.69 -33.68 8.44
CA LEU A 4 -12.97 -32.70 7.41
C LEU A 4 -13.26 -31.32 7.93
N TYR A 5 -13.78 -31.21 9.12
CA TYR A 5 -14.18 -29.94 9.66
C TYR A 5 -13.02 -29.01 9.93
N LEU A 6 -11.92 -29.58 10.34
CA LEU A 6 -10.76 -28.81 10.75
C LEU A 6 -10.13 -28.04 9.61
N ILE A 7 -10.20 -28.60 8.43
CA ILE A 7 -9.55 -28.02 7.25
C ILE A 7 -10.21 -26.72 6.85
N ILE A 8 -11.51 -26.62 7.02
CA ILE A 8 -12.26 -25.46 6.61
C ILE A 8 -11.85 -24.19 7.35
N ILE A 9 -11.47 -24.35 8.60
CA ILE A 9 -11.14 -23.20 9.44
C ILE A 9 -9.89 -22.48 8.99
N PHE A 10 -8.92 -23.19 8.46
CA PHE A 10 -7.65 -22.60 8.05
C PHE A 10 -7.78 -21.65 6.88
N SER A 11 -8.71 -21.91 5.99
CA SER A 11 -8.89 -21.08 4.80
C SER A 11 -9.22 -19.63 5.16
N ASN A 12 -10.00 -19.45 6.18
CA ASN A 12 -10.43 -18.11 6.58
C ASN A 12 -9.29 -17.28 7.13
N ALA A 13 -8.42 -17.89 7.89
CA ALA A 13 -7.29 -17.18 8.47
C ALA A 13 -6.33 -16.69 7.40
N THR A 14 -6.17 -17.46 6.33
CA THR A 14 -5.27 -17.11 5.25
C THR A 14 -5.72 -15.85 4.51
N ILE A 15 -7.02 -15.69 4.32
CA ILE A 15 -7.55 -14.55 3.60
C ILE A 15 -7.29 -13.25 4.34
N ALA A 16 -7.37 -13.27 5.66
CA ALA A 16 -7.25 -12.05 6.45
C ALA A 16 -5.87 -11.43 6.42
N SER A 17 -4.81 -12.19 6.15
CA SER A 17 -3.46 -11.69 6.21
C SER A 17 -2.95 -11.05 4.92
N ASN A 18 -3.70 -11.15 3.83
CA ASN A 18 -3.19 -10.77 2.51
C ASN A 18 -3.00 -9.28 2.31
N ASN A 19 -3.88 -8.46 2.89
CA ASN A 19 -3.77 -7.01 2.74
C ASN A 19 -2.52 -6.43 3.39
N SER A 20 -2.06 -7.04 4.47
CA SER A 20 -0.84 -6.58 5.14
C SER A 20 0.36 -6.58 4.23
N GLN A 21 0.48 -7.62 3.40
CA GLN A 21 1.60 -7.72 2.49
C GLN A 21 1.55 -6.65 1.42
N CYS A 22 0.37 -6.34 0.90
CA CYS A 22 0.22 -5.27 -0.07
C CYS A 22 0.65 -3.93 0.52
N TYR A 23 0.31 -3.68 1.77
CA TYR A 23 0.70 -2.45 2.44
C TYR A 23 2.21 -2.38 2.69
N ASP A 24 2.85 -3.50 2.94
CA ASP A 24 4.31 -3.55 3.05
C ASP A 24 4.97 -3.14 1.74
N TYR A 25 4.42 -3.59 0.62
CA TYR A 25 4.91 -3.18 -0.70
C TYR A 25 4.69 -1.68 -0.93
N LEU A 26 3.61 -1.12 -0.41
CA LEU A 26 3.38 0.33 -0.51
C LEU A 26 4.46 1.11 0.24
N ALA A 27 4.86 0.63 1.41
CA ALA A 27 5.93 1.26 2.15
C ALA A 27 7.23 1.23 1.35
N GLU A 28 7.54 0.10 0.72
CA GLU A 28 8.72 0.00 -0.13
C GLU A 28 8.62 0.91 -1.34
N ALA A 29 7.44 1.03 -1.92
CA ALA A 29 7.24 1.92 -3.06
C ALA A 29 7.54 3.37 -2.70
N VAL A 30 7.02 3.82 -1.56
CA VAL A 30 7.28 5.18 -1.09
C VAL A 30 8.78 5.40 -0.86
N ARG A 31 9.42 4.45 -0.20
CA ARG A 31 10.85 4.56 0.10
C ARG A 31 11.73 4.59 -1.15
N SER A 32 11.31 3.90 -2.21
CA SER A 32 12.04 3.87 -3.47
C SER A 32 11.71 5.05 -4.37
N SER A 33 10.70 5.84 -4.02
CA SER A 33 10.20 6.90 -4.88
C SER A 33 11.07 8.15 -4.84
N ASN A 34 10.78 9.06 -5.76
CA ASN A 34 11.40 10.37 -5.78
C ASN A 34 10.66 11.39 -4.90
N TYR A 35 9.95 10.91 -3.90
CA TYR A 35 9.38 11.80 -2.88
C TYR A 35 10.51 12.61 -2.24
N ASP A 36 10.26 13.89 -2.03
CA ASP A 36 11.27 14.80 -1.50
C ASP A 36 11.38 14.66 0.01
N PHE A 37 12.26 13.78 0.47
CA PHE A 37 12.49 13.55 1.90
C PHE A 37 13.50 14.57 2.41
N ILE A 38 13.01 15.57 3.13
CA ILE A 38 13.84 16.69 3.58
C ILE A 38 14.53 16.39 4.90
N TYR A 39 13.80 15.79 5.83
CA TYR A 39 14.27 15.68 7.22
C TYR A 39 14.81 14.31 7.59
N VAL A 40 14.62 13.32 6.76
CA VAL A 40 14.94 11.94 7.12
C VAL A 40 15.32 11.17 5.86
N ALA A 41 16.20 10.16 6.02
CA ALA A 41 16.56 9.30 4.91
C ALA A 41 15.34 8.44 4.51
N ALA A 42 15.21 8.17 3.22
CA ALA A 42 14.08 7.38 2.71
C ALA A 42 13.92 6.06 3.45
N LYS A 43 15.03 5.38 3.77
CA LYS A 43 15.00 4.09 4.44
C LYS A 43 14.37 4.12 5.84
N ASP A 44 14.32 5.30 6.45
CA ASP A 44 13.79 5.46 7.80
C ASP A 44 12.35 5.94 7.82
N VAL A 45 11.74 6.09 6.65
CA VAL A 45 10.35 6.55 6.55
C VAL A 45 9.40 5.40 6.84
N ASN A 46 8.43 5.65 7.69
CA ASN A 46 7.35 4.73 8.00
C ASN A 46 6.08 5.16 7.28
N VAL A 47 5.31 4.19 6.82
CA VAL A 47 4.07 4.43 6.11
C VAL A 47 2.92 3.91 6.95
N VAL A 48 1.96 4.76 7.25
CA VAL A 48 0.76 4.40 8.00
C VAL A 48 -0.45 4.54 7.08
N ILE A 49 -1.20 3.46 6.94
CA ILE A 49 -2.40 3.48 6.09
C ILE A 49 -3.48 4.27 6.80
N ASP A 50 -3.95 5.31 6.14
CA ASP A 50 -5.02 6.14 6.66
C ASP A 50 -6.38 5.62 6.19
N SER A 51 -6.51 5.34 4.91
CA SER A 51 -7.76 4.82 4.35
C SER A 51 -7.47 4.03 3.08
N ASP A 52 -8.38 3.10 2.78
CA ASP A 52 -8.30 2.29 1.57
C ASP A 52 -9.73 1.99 1.15
N ASN A 53 -10.16 2.56 0.05
CA ASN A 53 -11.53 2.38 -0.44
C ASN A 53 -11.61 1.42 -1.64
N GLY A 54 -10.54 0.68 -1.92
CA GLY A 54 -10.49 -0.23 -3.07
C GLY A 54 -10.16 0.44 -4.38
N LYS A 55 -10.05 1.75 -4.40
CA LYS A 55 -9.66 2.53 -5.57
C LYS A 55 -8.42 3.37 -5.30
N GLU A 56 -8.28 3.81 -4.07
CA GLU A 56 -7.19 4.66 -3.65
C GLU A 56 -6.82 4.31 -2.21
N VAL A 57 -5.52 4.22 -1.93
CA VAL A 57 -4.99 4.08 -0.59
C VAL A 57 -4.36 5.40 -0.19
N SER A 58 -4.83 5.99 0.90
CA SER A 58 -4.25 7.21 1.44
C SER A 58 -3.30 6.83 2.58
N MET A 59 -2.11 7.40 2.56
CA MET A 59 -1.05 7.04 3.50
C MET A 59 -0.46 8.27 4.16
N GLN A 60 -0.17 8.17 5.44
CA GLN A 60 0.59 9.18 6.15
C GLN A 60 2.04 8.72 6.26
N LEU A 61 2.97 9.60 5.97
CA LEU A 61 4.39 9.32 6.06
C LEU A 61 4.95 9.91 7.36
N SER A 62 5.74 9.13 8.07
CA SER A 62 6.34 9.57 9.31
C SER A 62 7.74 8.99 9.45
N TYR A 63 8.55 9.58 10.35
CA TYR A 63 9.91 9.08 10.58
C TYR A 63 10.07 8.49 11.98
N ASP A 64 8.98 8.29 12.67
CA ASP A 64 9.00 7.84 14.06
C ASP A 64 8.09 6.64 14.20
N THR A 65 8.55 5.61 14.91
CA THR A 65 7.79 4.37 15.09
C THR A 65 6.48 4.60 15.83
N ASN A 66 6.39 5.64 16.64
CA ASN A 66 5.15 5.94 17.34
C ASN A 66 4.26 6.93 16.57
N GLY A 67 4.67 7.28 15.35
CA GLY A 67 3.86 8.12 14.49
C GLY A 67 3.87 9.59 14.81
N SER A 68 4.78 10.05 15.67
CA SER A 68 4.79 11.45 16.10
C SER A 68 5.49 12.39 15.12
N GLY A 69 6.32 11.87 14.24
CA GLY A 69 7.10 12.69 13.30
C GLY A 69 6.50 12.68 11.92
N GLY A 70 5.49 13.50 11.66
CA GLY A 70 4.85 13.58 10.35
C GLY A 70 5.74 14.20 9.31
N ILE A 71 5.81 13.59 8.13
CA ILE A 71 6.55 14.08 6.98
C ILE A 71 5.60 14.63 5.93
N GLY A 72 4.52 13.91 5.66
CA GLY A 72 3.57 14.28 4.64
C GLY A 72 2.60 13.16 4.33
N TRP A 73 2.03 13.22 3.14
CA TRP A 73 0.99 12.29 2.70
C TRP A 73 1.29 11.77 1.31
N ALA A 74 0.82 10.56 1.04
CA ALA A 74 0.93 9.95 -0.28
C ALA A 74 -0.33 9.16 -0.58
N SER A 75 -0.58 8.93 -1.85
CA SER A 75 -1.72 8.12 -2.29
C SER A 75 -1.30 7.16 -3.39
N TYR A 76 -1.89 5.98 -3.37
CA TYR A 76 -1.71 4.96 -4.40
C TYR A 76 -3.04 4.73 -5.09
N ILE A 77 -3.03 4.75 -6.42
CA ILE A 77 -4.23 4.56 -7.22
C ILE A 77 -4.21 3.15 -7.81
N TYR A 78 -5.25 2.37 -7.52
CA TYR A 78 -5.33 0.97 -7.94
C TYR A 78 -5.31 0.82 -9.46
N SER A 79 -6.03 1.66 -10.18
CA SER A 79 -6.29 1.45 -11.60
C SER A 79 -5.02 1.45 -12.46
N ASP A 80 -4.05 2.29 -12.13
CA ASP A 80 -2.82 2.41 -12.91
C ASP A 80 -1.55 2.23 -12.08
N ALA A 81 -1.70 1.84 -10.82
CA ALA A 81 -0.59 1.66 -9.90
C ALA A 81 0.26 2.91 -9.74
N SER A 82 -0.35 4.09 -9.87
CA SER A 82 0.38 5.35 -9.72
C SER A 82 0.48 5.73 -8.24
N LEU A 83 1.59 6.37 -7.91
CA LEU A 83 1.88 6.84 -6.57
C LEU A 83 2.00 8.36 -6.61
N TRP A 84 1.40 9.04 -5.65
CA TRP A 84 1.32 10.49 -5.65
C TRP A 84 1.72 11.07 -4.31
N ASN A 85 2.40 12.23 -4.35
CA ASN A 85 2.59 13.04 -3.16
C ASN A 85 1.38 13.95 -3.03
N THR A 86 0.60 13.75 -1.96
CA THR A 86 -0.63 14.48 -1.72
C THR A 86 -0.54 15.37 -0.48
N SER A 87 0.66 15.74 -0.11
CA SER A 87 0.90 16.55 1.09
C SER A 87 0.22 17.91 1.02
N ALA A 88 -0.25 18.37 2.16
CA ALA A 88 -1.05 19.59 2.23
C ALA A 88 -0.29 20.86 1.84
N TYR A 89 1.04 20.86 1.96
CA TYR A 89 1.82 22.03 1.60
C TYR A 89 1.97 22.23 0.10
N LEU A 90 1.55 21.25 -0.70
CA LEU A 90 1.61 21.36 -2.15
C LEU A 90 0.36 22.03 -2.69
N GLU A 91 0.53 22.83 -3.73
CA GLU A 91 -0.58 23.42 -4.45
C GLU A 91 -1.37 22.35 -5.16
N ASP A 92 -0.64 21.46 -5.87
CA ASP A 92 -1.22 20.32 -6.58
C ASP A 92 -0.45 19.07 -6.21
N LYS A 93 -1.14 17.93 -6.23
CA LYS A 93 -0.47 16.65 -6.00
C LYS A 93 0.56 16.39 -7.10
N ILE A 94 1.62 15.69 -6.73
CA ILE A 94 2.73 15.40 -7.63
C ILE A 94 2.83 13.90 -7.85
N LYS A 95 2.84 13.47 -9.10
CA LYS A 95 3.02 12.06 -9.43
C LYS A 95 4.47 11.65 -9.17
N LEU A 96 4.65 10.56 -8.46
CA LEU A 96 5.96 10.07 -8.06
C LEU A 96 6.42 8.95 -8.99
N LYS A 97 7.74 8.85 -9.12
CA LYS A 97 8.36 7.71 -9.80
C LYS A 97 8.90 6.78 -8.74
N TYR A 98 8.71 5.49 -8.94
CA TYR A 98 9.19 4.51 -7.99
C TYR A 98 9.59 3.23 -8.73
N ASP A 99 10.19 2.31 -8.00
CA ASP A 99 10.80 1.09 -8.55
C ASP A 99 9.77 0.25 -9.31
N ASP A 100 10.10 -0.10 -10.57
CA ASP A 100 9.20 -0.85 -11.44
C ASP A 100 8.94 -2.26 -10.93
N SER A 101 9.90 -2.89 -10.28
CA SER A 101 9.70 -4.23 -9.75
C SER A 101 8.71 -4.20 -8.59
N ILE A 102 8.74 -3.15 -7.78
CA ILE A 102 7.76 -2.97 -6.71
C ILE A 102 6.39 -2.69 -7.29
N LYS A 103 6.33 -1.91 -8.36
CA LYS A 103 5.08 -1.62 -9.05
C LYS A 103 4.41 -2.89 -9.54
N SER A 104 5.18 -3.80 -10.11
CA SER A 104 4.65 -5.10 -10.54
C SER A 104 4.11 -5.91 -9.38
N LYS A 105 4.82 -5.91 -8.27
CA LYS A 105 4.36 -6.61 -7.06
C LYS A 105 3.07 -6.04 -6.53
N LEU A 106 2.95 -4.72 -6.56
CA LEU A 106 1.74 -4.05 -6.11
C LEU A 106 0.55 -4.39 -6.98
N ARG A 107 0.74 -4.36 -8.30
CA ARG A 107 -0.34 -4.72 -9.21
C ARG A 107 -0.84 -6.13 -8.95
N LYS A 108 0.07 -7.09 -8.82
CA LYS A 108 -0.31 -8.47 -8.56
C LYS A 108 -0.99 -8.61 -7.21
N CYS A 109 -0.45 -7.96 -6.20
CA CYS A 109 -0.98 -8.09 -4.84
C CYS A 109 -2.41 -7.57 -4.76
N PHE A 110 -2.65 -6.36 -5.26
CA PHE A 110 -3.97 -5.76 -5.18
C PHE A 110 -4.97 -6.40 -6.14
N ASP A 111 -4.53 -6.80 -7.31
CA ASP A 111 -5.42 -7.48 -8.27
C ASP A 111 -5.94 -8.79 -7.72
N LEU A 112 -5.09 -9.55 -7.04
CA LEU A 112 -5.50 -10.83 -6.45
C LEU A 112 -6.57 -10.66 -5.38
N HIS A 113 -6.58 -9.53 -4.70
CA HIS A 113 -7.49 -9.30 -3.59
C HIS A 113 -8.61 -8.32 -3.89
N ASP A 114 -8.74 -7.91 -5.15
CA ASP A 114 -9.80 -7.02 -5.60
C ASP A 114 -10.97 -7.84 -6.10
N PRO A 115 -12.13 -7.81 -5.42
CA PRO A 115 -13.30 -8.58 -5.86
C PRO A 115 -13.77 -8.23 -7.27
N LEU A 116 -13.68 -6.95 -7.64
CA LEU A 116 -14.09 -6.51 -8.97
C LEU A 116 -13.19 -7.08 -10.06
N GLN A 117 -11.91 -7.11 -9.80
CA GLN A 117 -10.95 -7.64 -10.75
C GLN A 117 -11.18 -9.13 -10.97
N ARG A 118 -11.46 -9.86 -9.90
CA ARG A 118 -11.73 -11.29 -10.02
C ARG A 118 -12.98 -11.57 -10.83
N LYS A 119 -13.99 -10.71 -10.72
CA LYS A 119 -15.21 -10.87 -11.51
C LYS A 119 -14.95 -10.68 -12.98
N VAL A 120 -14.10 -9.75 -13.33
CA VAL A 120 -13.76 -9.50 -14.73
C VAL A 120 -13.03 -10.69 -15.34
N ASP A 121 -12.19 -11.32 -14.54
CA ASP A 121 -11.39 -12.47 -15.01
C ASP A 121 -12.23 -13.72 -15.21
N ASP A 122 -13.35 -13.79 -14.55
CA ASP A 122 -14.25 -14.91 -14.69
C ASP A 122 -15.02 -14.84 -16.00
#